data_deb8b66b7bf37ec4d56f86c0100c034c
#
_entry.id   deb8b66b7bf37ec4d56f86c0100c034c
#
_cell.length_a   1.000
_cell.length_b   1.000
_cell.length_c   1.000
_cell.angle_alpha   90.00
_cell.angle_beta   90.00
_cell.angle_gamma   90.00
#
_symmetry.space_group_name_H-M   'P 1'
#
loop_
_entity.id
_entity.type
_entity.pdbx_description
1 polymer ?
#
loop_
_entity_poly.entity_id
_entity_poly.type
_entity_poly.pdbx_seq_one_letter_code
_entity_poly.pdbx_strand_id
1 'polypeptide(L)'
;MVHESIKSFSQIKPEVWREMLSMYIVKDKYLLKDIPQIDTTAIAAYPGQAFLSYGQQPMNMGVVYYDANNVKYAGARQIIYSYVYDFTIGDMKNAYVATSDIQPTNGVVHVLRLTDHAFGFEPYLFATKAINATIETEPDN
;
A
#
# COMPACT_ATOMS: atom_id res chain seq x y z
N MET A 1 -11.64 -30.77 8.73
CA MET A 1 -12.24 -29.47 9.11
C MET A 1 -12.68 -28.77 7.83
N VAL A 2 -13.96 -28.59 7.65
CA VAL A 2 -14.48 -27.85 6.50
C VAL A 2 -14.29 -26.38 6.82
N HIS A 3 -13.34 -25.72 6.16
CA HIS A 3 -13.22 -24.27 6.25
C HIS A 3 -14.42 -23.66 5.50
N GLU A 4 -15.39 -23.15 6.23
CA GLU A 4 -16.42 -22.36 5.59
C GLU A 4 -15.79 -21.12 4.95
N SER A 5 -16.08 -20.90 3.67
CA SER A 5 -15.56 -19.74 2.97
C SER A 5 -16.17 -18.45 3.53
N ILE A 6 -15.36 -17.43 3.74
CA ILE A 6 -15.81 -16.11 4.15
C ILE A 6 -16.69 -15.53 3.02
N LYS A 7 -17.93 -15.17 3.34
CA LYS A 7 -18.93 -14.66 2.39
C LYS A 7 -19.25 -13.18 2.59
N SER A 8 -18.87 -12.62 3.74
CA SER A 8 -19.23 -11.25 4.11
C SER A 8 -18.09 -10.60 4.90
N PHE A 9 -17.91 -9.30 4.72
CA PHE A 9 -16.93 -8.51 5.48
C PHE A 9 -17.14 -8.58 6.99
N SER A 10 -18.40 -8.70 7.45
CA SER A 10 -18.74 -8.78 8.86
C SER A 10 -18.26 -10.06 9.55
N GLN A 11 -17.89 -11.10 8.80
CA GLN A 11 -17.32 -12.33 9.33
C GLN A 11 -15.85 -12.19 9.74
N ILE A 12 -15.16 -11.15 9.26
CA ILE A 12 -13.76 -10.88 9.59
C ILE A 12 -13.72 -9.97 10.82
N LYS A 13 -12.91 -10.33 11.82
CA LYS A 13 -12.79 -9.53 13.05
C LYS A 13 -12.28 -8.12 12.76
N PRO A 14 -12.78 -7.09 13.48
CA PRO A 14 -12.35 -5.69 13.30
C PRO A 14 -10.84 -5.49 13.44
N GLU A 15 -10.14 -6.30 14.24
CA GLU A 15 -8.68 -6.22 14.43
C GLU A 15 -7.93 -6.49 13.12
N VAL A 16 -8.40 -7.43 12.30
CA VAL A 16 -7.79 -7.74 10.99
C VAL A 16 -7.95 -6.56 10.05
N TRP A 17 -9.15 -5.98 9.99
CA TRP A 17 -9.40 -4.77 9.19
C TRP A 17 -8.53 -3.60 9.63
N ARG A 18 -8.42 -3.39 10.94
CA ARG A 18 -7.59 -2.32 11.50
C ARG A 18 -6.12 -2.49 11.13
N GLU A 19 -5.59 -3.70 11.24
CA GLU A 19 -4.21 -4.01 10.88
C GLU A 19 -3.95 -3.77 9.38
N MET A 20 -4.85 -4.27 8.52
CA MET A 20 -4.68 -4.11 7.07
C MET A 20 -4.84 -2.66 6.62
N LEU A 21 -5.85 -1.94 7.11
CA LEU A 21 -6.10 -0.55 6.74
C LEU A 21 -5.03 0.39 7.27
N SER A 22 -4.46 0.12 8.44
CA SER A 22 -3.46 0.99 9.05
C SER A 22 -2.16 1.10 8.25
N MET A 23 -1.84 0.13 7.39
CA MET A 23 -0.68 0.22 6.50
C MET A 23 -0.85 1.26 5.38
N TYR A 24 -2.07 1.68 5.09
CA TYR A 24 -2.38 2.71 4.08
C TYR A 24 -2.44 4.13 4.66
N ILE A 25 -2.24 4.28 5.96
CA ILE A 25 -2.30 5.56 6.67
C ILE A 25 -0.89 5.95 7.08
N VAL A 26 -0.44 7.10 6.61
CA VAL A 26 0.86 7.69 6.94
C VAL A 26 0.63 8.99 7.70
N LYS A 27 1.40 9.21 8.76
CA LYS A 27 1.39 10.46 9.48
C LYS A 27 1.93 11.58 8.58
N ASP A 28 1.42 12.77 8.77
CA ASP A 28 1.77 13.97 8.01
C ASP A 28 1.20 13.97 6.57
N LYS A 29 1.34 15.11 5.93
CA LYS A 29 0.73 15.42 4.64
C LYS A 29 1.80 15.46 3.56
N TYR A 30 1.73 14.51 2.62
CA TYR A 30 2.67 14.42 1.50
C TYR A 30 1.94 14.56 0.18
N LEU A 31 2.24 15.63 -0.53
CA LEU A 31 1.85 15.83 -1.93
C LEU A 31 2.89 15.20 -2.86
N LEU A 32 2.55 14.99 -4.12
CA LEU A 32 3.47 14.47 -5.12
C LEU A 32 4.80 15.24 -5.14
N LYS A 33 4.75 16.56 -5.01
CA LYS A 33 5.94 17.44 -4.98
C LYS A 33 6.84 17.23 -3.75
N ASP A 34 6.31 16.67 -2.68
CA ASP A 34 7.04 16.49 -1.42
C ASP A 34 7.72 15.13 -1.33
N ILE A 35 7.41 14.21 -2.24
CA ILE A 35 7.88 12.83 -2.26
C ILE A 35 9.10 12.72 -3.16
N PRO A 36 10.22 12.15 -2.68
CA PRO A 36 11.45 12.00 -3.48
C PRO A 36 11.28 11.02 -4.64
N GLN A 37 12.17 11.13 -5.62
CA GLN A 37 12.22 10.22 -6.75
C GLN A 37 12.54 8.78 -6.32
N ILE A 38 11.88 7.84 -6.98
CA ILE A 38 12.24 6.42 -6.95
C ILE A 38 12.52 5.91 -8.36
N ASP A 39 13.57 5.12 -8.50
CA ASP A 39 13.84 4.33 -9.71
C ASP A 39 14.16 2.90 -9.29
N THR A 40 13.25 1.98 -9.60
CA THR A 40 13.39 0.57 -9.21
C THR A 40 14.56 -0.13 -9.90
N THR A 41 15.09 0.44 -10.98
CA THR A 41 16.29 -0.06 -11.67
C THR A 41 17.58 0.57 -11.14
N ALA A 42 17.48 1.62 -10.34
CA ALA A 42 18.58 2.37 -9.76
C ALA A 42 18.28 2.78 -8.31
N ILE A 43 17.83 1.82 -7.51
CA ILE A 43 17.28 2.07 -6.17
C ILE A 43 18.30 2.71 -5.21
N ALA A 44 19.59 2.41 -5.39
CA ALA A 44 20.65 3.00 -4.57
C ALA A 44 20.80 4.51 -4.79
N ALA A 45 20.51 5.00 -6.01
CA ALA A 45 20.56 6.42 -6.34
C ALA A 45 19.23 7.12 -6.07
N TYR A 46 18.12 6.44 -6.31
CA TYR A 46 16.76 6.98 -6.19
C TYR A 46 15.87 6.03 -5.39
N PRO A 47 16.01 6.02 -4.06
CA PRO A 47 15.33 5.05 -3.19
C PRO A 47 13.90 5.43 -2.82
N GLY A 48 13.44 6.65 -3.14
CA GLY A 48 12.23 7.20 -2.54
C GLY A 48 12.44 7.55 -1.07
N GLN A 49 11.40 7.42 -0.26
CA GLN A 49 11.45 7.72 1.17
C GLN A 49 10.72 6.66 1.98
N ALA A 50 11.39 6.14 2.99
CA ALA A 50 10.83 5.20 3.95
C ALA A 50 9.94 5.89 4.98
N PHE A 51 8.85 5.22 5.33
CA PHE A 51 7.93 5.64 6.37
C PHE A 51 7.54 4.47 7.26
N LEU A 52 7.17 4.77 8.50
CA LEU A 52 6.35 3.86 9.28
C LEU A 52 4.88 4.24 9.09
N SER A 53 4.06 3.28 8.68
CA SER A 53 2.62 3.47 8.61
C SER A 53 2.02 3.65 10.01
N TYR A 54 0.76 4.04 10.07
CA TYR A 54 0.03 4.10 11.34
C TYR A 54 0.04 2.75 12.08
N GLY A 55 0.05 1.64 11.35
CA GLY A 55 0.19 0.29 11.90
C GLY A 55 1.62 -0.15 12.19
N GLN A 56 2.61 0.74 12.11
CA GLN A 56 4.04 0.48 12.35
C GLN A 56 4.68 -0.49 11.32
N GLN A 57 4.03 -0.68 10.18
CA GLN A 57 4.62 -1.41 9.06
C GLN A 57 5.56 -0.50 8.29
N PRO A 58 6.80 -0.94 7.99
CA PRO A 58 7.70 -0.22 7.10
C PRO A 58 7.13 -0.14 5.68
N MET A 59 6.95 1.09 5.20
CA MET A 59 6.46 1.38 3.85
C MET A 59 7.42 2.35 3.17
N ASN A 60 7.33 2.45 1.86
CA ASN A 60 8.07 3.42 1.07
C ASN A 60 7.16 4.21 0.15
N MET A 61 7.44 5.47 -0.03
CA MET A 61 6.85 6.30 -1.09
C MET A 61 7.93 6.84 -2.00
N GLY A 62 7.69 6.79 -3.29
CA GLY A 62 8.57 7.39 -4.27
C GLY A 62 7.80 7.89 -5.48
N VAL A 63 8.36 8.87 -6.17
CA VAL A 63 7.83 9.36 -7.44
C VAL A 63 8.68 8.82 -8.58
N VAL A 64 8.04 8.05 -9.44
CA VAL A 64 8.66 7.59 -10.69
C VAL A 64 8.66 8.76 -11.67
N TYR A 65 9.83 9.01 -12.26
CA TYR A 65 10.02 9.97 -13.34
C TYR A 65 10.15 9.20 -14.63
N TYR A 66 9.08 9.20 -15.42
CA TYR A 66 9.08 8.52 -16.72
C TYR A 66 9.91 9.27 -17.73
N ASP A 67 10.39 8.57 -18.75
CA ASP A 67 11.09 9.18 -19.87
C ASP A 67 10.10 9.83 -20.84
N ALA A 68 10.55 10.84 -21.57
CA ALA A 68 9.79 11.47 -22.64
C ALA A 68 10.74 11.88 -23.78
N ASN A 69 10.34 11.59 -25.02
CA ASN A 69 11.11 11.93 -26.23
C ASN A 69 12.58 11.47 -26.17
N ASN A 70 12.83 10.25 -25.66
CA ASN A 70 14.16 9.68 -25.42
C ASN A 70 15.01 10.47 -24.40
N VAL A 71 14.43 11.37 -23.63
CA VAL A 71 15.10 12.06 -22.53
C VAL A 71 14.70 11.39 -21.22
N LYS A 72 15.71 10.90 -20.51
CA LYS A 72 15.52 10.21 -19.23
C LYS A 72 14.94 11.15 -18.18
N TYR A 73 13.93 10.66 -17.46
CA TYR A 73 13.23 11.37 -16.38
C TYR A 73 12.46 12.64 -16.79
N ALA A 74 12.29 12.93 -18.08
CA ALA A 74 11.65 14.14 -18.55
C ALA A 74 10.13 14.05 -18.74
N GLY A 75 9.55 12.88 -18.47
CA GLY A 75 8.13 12.59 -18.70
C GLY A 75 7.25 12.78 -17.48
N ALA A 76 6.14 12.06 -17.49
CA ALA A 76 5.16 12.07 -16.42
C ALA A 76 5.74 11.64 -15.05
N ARG A 77 5.05 12.06 -14.00
CA ARG A 77 5.37 11.69 -12.61
C ARG A 77 4.26 10.81 -12.08
N GLN A 78 4.61 9.74 -11.37
CA GLN A 78 3.65 8.85 -10.72
C GLN A 78 4.15 8.42 -9.36
N ILE A 79 3.31 8.50 -8.33
CA ILE A 79 3.64 8.00 -7.00
C ILE A 79 3.52 6.49 -7.00
N ILE A 80 4.51 5.83 -6.37
CA ILE A 80 4.43 4.43 -5.95
C ILE A 80 4.40 4.40 -4.43
N TYR A 81 3.48 3.62 -3.87
CA TYR A 81 3.42 3.26 -2.46
C TYR A 81 3.77 1.79 -2.31
N SER A 82 4.74 1.47 -1.46
CA SER A 82 5.34 0.14 -1.44
C SER A 82 5.37 -0.45 -0.04
N TYR A 83 5.01 -1.74 0.04
CA TYR A 83 5.26 -2.58 1.21
C TYR A 83 6.71 -3.04 1.17
N VAL A 84 7.45 -2.83 2.27
CA VAL A 84 8.89 -3.10 2.30
C VAL A 84 9.17 -4.41 3.03
N TYR A 85 9.87 -5.31 2.34
CA TYR A 85 10.43 -6.54 2.94
C TYR A 85 11.86 -6.30 3.43
N ASP A 86 12.69 -5.69 2.58
CA ASP A 86 14.08 -5.38 2.91
C ASP A 86 14.56 -4.13 2.15
N PHE A 87 14.81 -3.06 2.88
CA PHE A 87 15.35 -1.81 2.31
C PHE A 87 16.76 -1.95 1.75
N THR A 88 17.58 -2.84 2.31
CA THR A 88 19.00 -2.94 1.95
C THR A 88 19.20 -3.43 0.53
N ILE A 89 18.29 -4.25 0.05
CA ILE A 89 18.29 -4.80 -1.32
C ILE A 89 17.17 -4.25 -2.19
N GLY A 90 16.35 -3.33 -1.66
CA GLY A 90 15.20 -2.77 -2.36
C GLY A 90 14.07 -3.76 -2.62
N ASP A 91 13.94 -4.77 -1.76
CA ASP A 91 12.85 -5.75 -1.87
C ASP A 91 11.55 -5.16 -1.34
N MET A 92 10.69 -4.77 -2.28
CA MET A 92 9.44 -4.08 -2.03
C MET A 92 8.35 -4.55 -2.98
N LYS A 93 7.12 -4.56 -2.50
CA LYS A 93 5.95 -4.78 -3.34
C LYS A 93 5.24 -3.45 -3.60
N ASN A 94 5.17 -3.06 -4.87
CA ASN A 94 4.75 -1.73 -5.29
C ASN A 94 3.25 -1.67 -5.60
N ALA A 95 2.61 -0.58 -5.19
CA ALA A 95 1.28 -0.18 -5.62
C ALA A 95 1.35 1.19 -6.28
N TYR A 96 0.80 1.31 -7.49
CA TYR A 96 0.85 2.54 -8.26
C TYR A 96 -0.34 3.42 -7.95
N VAL A 97 -0.11 4.72 -7.83
CA VAL A 97 -1.16 5.70 -7.60
C VAL A 97 -1.80 6.09 -8.94
N ALA A 98 -3.11 5.94 -9.03
CA ALA A 98 -3.89 6.34 -10.20
C ALA A 98 -4.23 7.83 -10.17
N THR A 99 -4.60 8.35 -8.99
CA THR A 99 -4.94 9.76 -8.79
C THR A 99 -4.25 10.26 -7.53
N SER A 100 -3.45 11.31 -7.66
CA SER A 100 -2.72 11.89 -6.54
C SER A 100 -3.28 13.24 -6.11
N ASP A 101 -2.86 13.68 -4.91
CA ASP A 101 -3.05 15.04 -4.42
C ASP A 101 -4.52 15.47 -4.24
N ILE A 102 -5.39 14.53 -3.87
CA ILE A 102 -6.75 14.89 -3.44
C ILE A 102 -6.62 15.50 -2.05
N GLN A 103 -7.00 16.76 -1.90
CA GLN A 103 -6.78 17.53 -0.68
C GLN A 103 -8.09 17.84 0.05
N PRO A 104 -8.62 16.94 0.89
CA PRO A 104 -9.65 17.29 1.84
C PRO A 104 -9.09 18.25 2.92
N THR A 105 -9.97 18.81 3.75
CA THR A 105 -9.58 19.81 4.75
C THR A 105 -8.55 19.31 5.77
N ASN A 106 -8.49 18.00 6.02
CA ASN A 106 -7.71 17.39 7.10
C ASN A 106 -6.55 16.50 6.62
N GLY A 107 -6.21 16.52 5.37
CA GLY A 107 -5.12 15.67 4.89
C GLY A 107 -4.92 15.63 3.38
N VAL A 108 -4.34 14.55 2.90
CA VAL A 108 -4.17 14.21 1.48
C VAL A 108 -4.59 12.78 1.25
N VAL A 109 -5.29 12.53 0.17
CA VAL A 109 -5.65 11.18 -0.31
C VAL A 109 -5.00 10.93 -1.66
N HIS A 110 -4.31 9.80 -1.77
CA HIS A 110 -3.83 9.25 -3.02
C HIS A 110 -4.57 7.96 -3.32
N VAL A 111 -5.12 7.83 -4.52
CA VAL A 111 -5.91 6.65 -4.91
C VAL A 111 -5.03 5.66 -5.63
N LEU A 112 -4.94 4.43 -5.10
CA LEU A 112 -4.19 3.35 -5.72
C LEU A 112 -4.92 2.77 -6.92
N ARG A 113 -4.15 2.32 -7.91
CA ARG A 113 -4.67 1.62 -9.09
C ARG A 113 -5.05 0.19 -8.71
N LEU A 114 -6.27 -0.22 -9.02
CA LEU A 114 -6.79 -1.53 -8.63
C LEU A 114 -6.27 -2.71 -9.45
N THR A 115 -5.85 -2.46 -10.69
CA THR A 115 -5.52 -3.53 -11.66
C THR A 115 -4.34 -4.39 -11.27
N ASP A 116 -3.43 -3.86 -10.47
CA ASP A 116 -2.17 -4.50 -10.07
C ASP A 116 -1.90 -4.41 -8.57
N HIS A 117 -2.94 -4.14 -7.78
CA HIS A 117 -2.84 -4.08 -6.33
C HIS A 117 -3.82 -5.05 -5.66
N ALA A 118 -3.30 -5.90 -4.78
CA ALA A 118 -4.10 -6.70 -3.86
C ALA A 118 -4.17 -6.00 -2.50
N PHE A 119 -5.37 -5.93 -1.91
CA PHE A 119 -5.57 -5.34 -0.59
C PHE A 119 -4.64 -5.97 0.45
N GLY A 120 -3.95 -5.12 1.21
CA GLY A 120 -2.95 -5.54 2.20
C GLY A 120 -1.59 -5.90 1.60
N PHE A 121 -1.37 -5.70 0.31
CA PHE A 121 -0.17 -6.02 -0.47
C PHE A 121 0.11 -7.52 -0.62
N GLU A 122 -0.12 -8.30 0.42
CA GLU A 122 0.09 -9.74 0.45
C GLU A 122 -1.25 -10.48 0.56
N PRO A 123 -1.81 -11.01 -0.56
CA PRO A 123 -3.12 -11.67 -0.55
C PRO A 123 -3.19 -12.84 0.42
N TYR A 124 -2.12 -13.65 0.50
CA TYR A 124 -2.08 -14.79 1.40
C TYR A 124 -2.03 -14.39 2.87
N LEU A 125 -1.35 -13.30 3.20
CA LEU A 125 -1.29 -12.78 4.56
C LEU A 125 -2.68 -12.32 5.02
N PHE A 126 -3.37 -11.54 4.21
CA PHE A 126 -4.73 -11.11 4.50
C PHE A 126 -5.69 -12.28 4.61
N ALA A 127 -5.66 -13.21 3.65
CA ALA A 127 -6.51 -14.40 3.67
C ALA A 127 -6.28 -15.26 4.92
N THR A 128 -5.03 -15.49 5.29
CA THR A 128 -4.68 -16.26 6.49
C THR A 128 -5.18 -15.59 7.77
N LYS A 129 -4.95 -14.28 7.91
CA LYS A 129 -5.43 -13.51 9.06
C LYS A 129 -6.96 -13.47 9.12
N ALA A 130 -7.63 -13.31 8.00
CA ALA A 130 -9.08 -13.29 7.91
C ALA A 130 -9.69 -14.63 8.33
N ILE A 131 -9.14 -15.75 7.85
CA ILE A 131 -9.59 -17.10 8.20
C ILE A 131 -9.36 -17.38 9.67
N ASN A 132 -8.18 -17.08 10.21
CA ASN A 132 -7.83 -17.35 11.60
C ASN A 132 -8.60 -16.47 12.61
N ALA A 133 -9.13 -15.34 12.15
CA ALA A 133 -9.90 -14.39 12.95
C ALA A 133 -11.34 -14.23 12.45
N THR A 134 -11.92 -15.29 11.91
CA THR A 134 -13.34 -15.31 11.52
C THR A 134 -14.20 -15.34 12.79
N ILE A 135 -15.25 -14.52 12.80
CA ILE A 135 -16.26 -14.55 13.84
C ILE A 135 -17.11 -15.80 13.61
N GLU A 136 -17.10 -16.72 14.58
CA GLU A 136 -18.05 -17.84 14.58
C GLU A 136 -19.45 -17.26 14.78
N THR A 137 -20.27 -17.36 13.75
CA THR A 137 -21.71 -17.15 13.90
C THR A 137 -22.23 -18.37 14.63
N GLU A 138 -22.72 -18.19 15.87
CA GLU A 138 -23.47 -19.26 16.54
C GLU A 138 -24.57 -19.75 15.59
N PRO A 139 -24.73 -21.07 15.42
CA PRO A 139 -25.86 -21.56 14.67
C PRO A 139 -27.14 -21.10 15.37
N ASP A 140 -28.02 -20.47 14.62
CA ASP A 140 -29.36 -20.11 15.10
C ASP A 140 -30.01 -21.37 15.67
N ASN A 141 -30.25 -21.34 16.96
CA ASN A 141 -31.00 -22.38 17.64
C ASN A 141 -32.48 -22.33 17.25
#